data_2382f72bae4d6d18f99c2f141cde873a
#
_entry.id   2382f72bae4d6d18f99c2f141cde873a
#
_cell.length_a   1.000
_cell.length_b   1.000
_cell.length_c   1.000
_cell.angle_alpha   90.00
_cell.angle_beta   90.00
_cell.angle_gamma   90.00
#
_symmetry.space_group_name_H-M   'P 1'
#
loop_
_entity.id
_entity.type
_entity.pdbx_description
1 polymer ?
#
loop_
_entity_poly.entity_id
_entity_poly.type
_entity_poly.pdbx_seq_one_letter_code
_entity_poly.pdbx_strand_id
1 'polypeptide(L)'
;WAFSPQTADDCDIATQPRDKIWVTLTLPNFKKNDCLRPTAISTGLIPRRLIYSKPLLDVKFDCPAIHPATSALDPKAYQMSDQCPHGHPLSRREFLASNAFGIGSFALASLLNEAGLLAAPPTKPIDHQAADLRPRAPHMAPQATAMISLFMHGGPAHMDLLDPKPELTKHHGQEYNGEVVYSFVNRANKKLLGTPYKFEKRGECGTEISELLPNIAGIADDICVMRSMHTGHNGHEVSIRYFHGGIPAVTGRPTMGSWITYGLGSESQNLPAYLVLADPGGHPVDGTHNWASGFMPPLFQGTVLRAQEPRIFNLDPPPHLKGPLQKRNLQFLAQLNRRHLDQHPGESDLEARIASYELAAAMQTAATEALDLSQEPLHIQKMYGLDQPATKEYGTRCLIARRLVERGVRFVQLFLGGQPWDNHTNLKKGLPEICQRTDQPAAALVKDLKQRGMLDSTLVHWGGEIGRLPVCEGTLDDTCGRDHNGQGFSIWMAGGGIRGGMTYGETDEVGHRAAVNVVNPNDYQATVFRLLGLDHSKLVYQFNGREQQITDGRPARIVEEILKSPIVKAT
;
A
#
# COMPACT_ATOMS: atom_id res chain seq x y z
N TRP A 1 -29.97 -11.23 -39.03
CA TRP A 1 -30.18 -10.31 -40.13
C TRP A 1 -28.97 -9.41 -40.24
N ALA A 2 -28.29 -9.56 -41.37
CA ALA A 2 -27.15 -8.75 -41.81
C ALA A 2 -27.65 -7.38 -42.29
N PHE A 3 -26.81 -6.35 -42.18
CA PHE A 3 -26.55 -5.42 -43.29
C PHE A 3 -25.26 -4.62 -43.05
N SER A 4 -24.57 -4.45 -44.16
CA SER A 4 -23.24 -3.95 -44.45
C SER A 4 -23.26 -2.42 -44.77
N PRO A 5 -22.12 -1.80 -45.15
CA PRO A 5 -21.72 -0.41 -44.82
C PRO A 5 -21.99 0.58 -45.98
N GLN A 6 -21.97 1.89 -45.66
CA GLN A 6 -21.81 2.98 -46.66
C GLN A 6 -20.89 4.05 -46.05
N THR A 7 -19.74 4.20 -46.57
CA THR A 7 -19.13 5.15 -47.55
C THR A 7 -19.02 6.60 -47.09
N ALA A 8 -17.78 7.01 -47.15
CA ALA A 8 -17.14 8.31 -47.04
C ALA A 8 -17.86 9.48 -47.75
N ASP A 9 -17.60 10.69 -47.22
CA ASP A 9 -17.19 11.81 -48.09
C ASP A 9 -16.59 12.96 -47.26
N ASP A 10 -15.52 13.41 -47.77
CA ASP A 10 -14.67 14.59 -47.68
C ASP A 10 -15.15 15.80 -46.87
N CYS A 11 -14.25 16.33 -46.06
CA CYS A 11 -14.08 17.79 -45.88
C CYS A 11 -12.61 18.13 -45.54
N ASP A 12 -11.95 18.71 -46.54
CA ASP A 12 -10.67 19.41 -46.46
C ASP A 12 -10.67 20.53 -45.41
N ILE A 13 -9.69 20.54 -44.50
CA ILE A 13 -9.28 21.77 -43.81
C ILE A 13 -7.76 21.93 -43.89
N ALA A 14 -7.39 23.01 -44.52
CA ALA A 14 -6.06 23.48 -44.82
C ALA A 14 -5.13 23.59 -43.61
N THR A 15 -3.90 23.15 -43.82
CA THR A 15 -2.73 23.37 -42.96
C THR A 15 -2.22 24.79 -43.05
N GLN A 16 -2.13 25.50 -41.92
CA GLN A 16 -1.27 26.67 -41.78
C GLN A 16 -0.14 26.40 -40.78
N PRO A 17 1.06 26.99 -40.98
CA PRO A 17 2.25 26.65 -40.20
C PRO A 17 2.27 27.34 -38.84
N ARG A 18 2.72 26.59 -37.82
CA ARG A 18 2.89 27.07 -36.44
C ARG A 18 4.23 27.79 -36.30
N ASP A 19 4.16 29.06 -35.92
CA ASP A 19 5.29 29.90 -35.53
C ASP A 19 5.98 29.33 -34.26
N LYS A 20 7.32 29.21 -34.36
CA LYS A 20 8.20 28.88 -33.24
C LYS A 20 8.43 30.10 -32.37
N ILE A 21 7.95 30.09 -31.14
CA ILE A 21 8.30 31.09 -30.13
C ILE A 21 9.56 30.61 -29.40
N TRP A 22 10.66 31.35 -29.55
CA TRP A 22 11.89 31.20 -28.78
C TRP A 22 11.78 32.00 -27.48
N VAL A 23 11.83 31.36 -26.33
CA VAL A 23 11.97 32.02 -25.02
C VAL A 23 13.43 31.88 -24.58
N THR A 24 14.15 32.98 -24.60
CA THR A 24 15.51 33.09 -24.08
C THR A 24 15.43 33.37 -22.58
N LEU A 25 15.80 32.41 -21.75
CA LEU A 25 15.96 32.59 -20.30
C LEU A 25 17.38 33.13 -20.05
N THR A 26 17.49 34.38 -19.69
CA THR A 26 18.72 35.00 -19.16
C THR A 26 18.75 34.76 -17.63
N LEU A 27 19.73 34.02 -17.15
CA LEU A 27 20.01 33.88 -15.72
C LEU A 27 20.81 35.10 -15.23
N PRO A 28 20.48 35.68 -14.09
CA PRO A 28 21.28 36.77 -13.51
C PRO A 28 22.52 36.21 -12.80
N ASN A 29 23.66 36.87 -13.05
CA ASN A 29 24.93 36.64 -12.38
C ASN A 29 24.84 36.96 -10.89
N PHE A 30 25.08 36.00 -10.05
CA PHE A 30 25.33 36.23 -8.62
C PHE A 30 26.80 36.56 -8.37
N LYS A 31 27.08 37.78 -7.91
CA LYS A 31 28.35 38.14 -7.29
C LYS A 31 28.39 37.64 -5.85
N LYS A 32 29.54 37.09 -5.47
CA LYS A 32 29.89 36.73 -4.08
C LYS A 32 29.95 38.00 -3.22
N ASN A 33 29.52 37.79 -1.95
CA ASN A 33 29.56 38.68 -0.78
C ASN A 33 28.26 39.41 -0.50
N ASP A 34 27.55 38.87 0.52
CA ASP A 34 27.12 39.66 1.68
C ASP A 34 26.44 38.76 2.73
N CYS A 35 27.00 38.78 3.93
CA CYS A 35 26.41 38.25 5.15
C CYS A 35 25.34 39.21 5.66
N LEU A 36 24.10 38.73 5.90
CA LEU A 36 23.18 39.41 6.81
C LEU A 36 22.26 38.43 7.57
N ARG A 37 22.05 38.78 8.83
CA ARG A 37 21.32 38.07 9.89
C ARG A 37 19.80 38.10 9.68
N PRO A 38 19.03 37.20 10.33
CA PRO A 38 17.57 37.15 10.18
C PRO A 38 16.86 38.11 11.11
N THR A 39 15.90 38.85 10.56
CA THR A 39 14.86 39.57 11.32
C THR A 39 13.49 39.09 10.85
N ALA A 40 12.62 38.89 11.81
CA ALA A 40 11.24 38.46 11.65
C ALA A 40 10.37 39.55 10.99
N ILE A 41 9.48 39.15 10.05
CA ILE A 41 8.35 39.99 9.63
C ILE A 41 7.16 39.09 9.22
N SER A 42 6.10 39.25 9.95
CA SER A 42 4.65 39.35 9.70
C SER A 42 4.01 38.83 8.42
N THR A 43 2.93 38.13 8.67
CA THR A 43 1.72 37.82 7.90
C THR A 43 1.35 38.76 6.77
N GLY A 44 1.17 38.19 5.55
CA GLY A 44 0.54 38.82 4.41
C GLY A 44 -0.19 37.79 3.55
N LEU A 45 -1.50 38.00 3.42
CA LEU A 45 -2.45 37.24 2.60
C LEU A 45 -2.02 37.19 1.11
N ILE A 46 -2.05 36.00 0.50
CA ILE A 46 -1.99 35.81 -0.95
C ILE A 46 -3.25 35.06 -1.41
N PRO A 47 -3.95 35.53 -2.45
CA PRO A 47 -5.23 34.99 -2.88
C PRO A 47 -5.06 33.71 -3.70
N ARG A 48 -5.98 32.76 -3.45
CA ARG A 48 -6.20 31.55 -4.25
C ARG A 48 -6.73 31.90 -5.63
N ARG A 49 -6.10 31.36 -6.67
CA ARG A 49 -6.73 30.74 -7.86
C ARG A 49 -5.66 30.34 -8.84
N LEU A 50 -5.55 29.02 -9.09
CA LEU A 50 -5.33 28.51 -10.46
C LEU A 50 -5.44 26.98 -10.41
N ILE A 51 -6.53 26.52 -10.96
CA ILE A 51 -6.78 25.12 -11.36
C ILE A 51 -5.90 24.85 -12.57
N TYR A 52 -5.05 23.82 -12.54
CA TYR A 52 -4.43 23.27 -13.74
C TYR A 52 -4.62 21.76 -13.81
N SER A 53 -5.52 21.39 -14.71
CA SER A 53 -5.54 20.09 -15.37
C SER A 53 -4.67 20.19 -16.62
N LYS A 54 -3.56 19.44 -16.74
CA LYS A 54 -3.04 18.85 -17.99
C LYS A 54 -1.74 18.06 -17.74
N PRO A 55 -1.44 17.06 -18.58
CA PRO A 55 -0.49 16.00 -18.28
C PRO A 55 0.97 16.39 -18.54
N LEU A 56 1.87 15.66 -17.86
CA LEU A 56 3.31 15.74 -17.93
C LEU A 56 3.84 15.55 -19.37
N LEU A 57 4.70 16.46 -19.77
CA LEU A 57 5.51 16.41 -20.99
C LEU A 57 6.60 15.33 -20.85
N ASP A 58 6.67 14.43 -21.83
CA ASP A 58 7.81 13.55 -22.09
C ASP A 58 9.05 14.40 -22.45
N VAL A 59 10.06 14.38 -21.61
CA VAL A 59 11.38 14.91 -21.93
C VAL A 59 12.21 13.79 -22.54
N LYS A 60 12.36 13.77 -23.85
CA LYS A 60 13.34 12.95 -24.55
C LYS A 60 14.70 13.66 -24.52
N PHE A 61 15.69 13.00 -23.98
CA PHE A 61 17.09 13.38 -24.15
C PHE A 61 17.59 12.82 -25.50
N ASP A 62 17.84 13.70 -26.45
CA ASP A 62 18.55 13.36 -27.68
C ASP A 62 20.06 13.35 -27.40
N CYS A 63 20.66 12.17 -27.42
CA CYS A 63 22.10 12.03 -27.58
C CYS A 63 22.46 12.25 -29.06
N PRO A 64 23.43 13.11 -29.39
CA PRO A 64 23.87 13.24 -30.77
C PRO A 64 24.62 12.00 -31.22
N ALA A 65 24.08 11.36 -32.25
CA ALA A 65 24.75 10.26 -32.92
C ALA A 65 26.01 10.74 -33.62
N ILE A 66 27.13 10.10 -33.33
CA ILE A 66 28.37 10.26 -34.08
C ILE A 66 28.22 9.42 -35.36
N HIS A 67 28.07 10.10 -36.50
CA HIS A 67 28.15 9.47 -37.81
C HIS A 67 29.63 9.24 -38.18
N PRO A 68 30.01 8.06 -38.70
CA PRO A 68 31.32 7.87 -39.30
C PRO A 68 31.34 8.51 -40.69
N ALA A 69 32.14 9.56 -40.84
CA ALA A 69 32.44 10.13 -42.13
C ALA A 69 33.47 9.25 -42.85
N THR A 70 33.02 8.54 -43.87
CA THR A 70 33.91 7.99 -44.90
C THR A 70 34.30 9.10 -45.86
N SER A 71 35.53 9.56 -45.77
CA SER A 71 36.16 10.33 -46.87
C SER A 71 37.46 9.68 -47.25
N ALA A 72 37.62 9.47 -48.55
CA ALA A 72 38.74 8.85 -49.22
C ALA A 72 40.06 9.57 -48.91
N LEU A 73 41.11 8.82 -48.57
CA LEU A 73 42.47 9.28 -48.42
C LEU A 73 43.13 9.51 -49.78
N ASP A 74 43.54 10.72 -50.07
CA ASP A 74 44.42 11.07 -51.17
C ASP A 74 45.87 10.73 -50.77
N PRO A 75 46.66 9.94 -51.55
CA PRO A 75 47.96 9.44 -51.13
C PRO A 75 49.14 10.38 -51.43
N LYS A 76 49.00 11.70 -51.54
CA LYS A 76 50.10 12.59 -51.84
C LYS A 76 50.17 13.81 -50.92
N ALA A 77 50.56 13.62 -49.67
CA ALA A 77 51.12 14.69 -48.83
C ALA A 77 51.73 14.13 -47.53
N TYR A 78 52.75 13.34 -47.63
CA TYR A 78 53.65 13.10 -46.50
C TYR A 78 55.05 13.55 -46.85
N GLN A 79 55.30 14.85 -46.69
CA GLN A 79 56.65 15.39 -46.54
C GLN A 79 56.90 15.53 -45.05
N MET A 80 57.74 14.69 -44.51
CA MET A 80 58.32 14.81 -43.17
C MET A 80 59.15 16.07 -43.11
N SER A 81 58.77 17.01 -42.28
CA SER A 81 59.65 18.05 -41.77
C SER A 81 60.25 17.54 -40.45
N ASP A 82 61.52 17.21 -40.49
CA ASP A 82 62.34 16.97 -39.32
C ASP A 82 62.53 18.29 -38.55
N GLN A 83 61.65 18.55 -37.59
CA GLN A 83 61.92 19.44 -36.47
C GLN A 83 61.26 18.85 -35.20
N CYS A 84 62.05 18.03 -34.49
CA CYS A 84 61.77 17.71 -33.09
C CYS A 84 62.01 18.99 -32.26
N PRO A 85 60.99 19.51 -31.56
CA PRO A 85 61.24 20.44 -30.49
C PRO A 85 61.92 19.66 -29.38
N HIS A 86 63.08 20.13 -28.95
CA HIS A 86 63.83 19.60 -27.82
C HIS A 86 62.91 19.37 -26.62
N GLY A 87 62.53 18.13 -26.39
CA GLY A 87 61.86 17.73 -25.17
C GLY A 87 62.80 17.92 -24.00
N HIS A 88 62.52 18.88 -23.14
CA HIS A 88 63.14 18.93 -21.84
C HIS A 88 62.84 17.61 -21.14
N PRO A 89 63.85 16.88 -20.60
CA PRO A 89 63.59 15.69 -19.82
C PRO A 89 62.72 16.08 -18.64
N LEU A 90 61.54 15.47 -18.56
CA LEU A 90 60.61 15.68 -17.44
C LEU A 90 61.39 15.50 -16.15
N SER A 91 61.36 16.48 -15.27
CA SER A 91 61.93 16.34 -13.94
C SER A 91 61.24 15.21 -13.22
N ARG A 92 61.92 14.52 -12.28
CA ARG A 92 61.30 13.47 -11.45
C ARG A 92 60.02 13.94 -10.81
N ARG A 93 59.91 15.23 -10.52
CA ARG A 93 58.74 15.87 -9.91
C ARG A 93 57.57 15.98 -10.90
N GLU A 94 57.81 16.34 -12.15
CA GLU A 94 56.83 16.43 -13.23
C GLU A 94 56.37 15.03 -13.67
N PHE A 95 57.30 14.04 -13.71
CA PHE A 95 56.95 12.65 -13.94
C PHE A 95 56.04 12.11 -12.85
N LEU A 96 56.36 12.36 -11.58
CA LEU A 96 55.53 11.95 -10.46
C LEU A 96 54.17 12.68 -10.43
N ALA A 97 54.15 13.97 -10.76
CA ALA A 97 52.90 14.74 -10.81
C ALA A 97 51.98 14.32 -11.98
N SER A 98 52.54 14.06 -13.17
CA SER A 98 51.78 13.61 -14.33
C SER A 98 51.24 12.18 -14.21
N ASN A 99 51.92 11.33 -13.44
CA ASN A 99 51.50 9.95 -13.16
C ASN A 99 50.73 9.81 -11.86
N ALA A 100 50.58 10.88 -11.07
CA ALA A 100 49.81 10.86 -9.82
C ALA A 100 48.30 10.56 -10.02
N PHE A 101 47.78 10.83 -11.23
CA PHE A 101 46.38 10.53 -11.60
C PHE A 101 46.26 9.40 -12.64
N GLY A 102 47.32 8.63 -12.90
CA GLY A 102 47.34 7.54 -13.85
C GLY A 102 47.36 6.15 -13.18
N ILE A 103 47.71 5.12 -13.95
CA ILE A 103 47.76 3.71 -13.52
C ILE A 103 48.57 3.52 -12.24
N GLY A 104 49.57 4.37 -11.99
CA GLY A 104 50.40 4.33 -10.78
C GLY A 104 49.62 4.63 -9.49
N SER A 105 48.62 5.48 -9.53
CA SER A 105 47.79 5.78 -8.36
C SER A 105 46.87 4.62 -7.99
N PHE A 106 46.37 3.88 -8.99
CA PHE A 106 45.57 2.66 -8.76
C PHE A 106 46.47 1.54 -8.20
N ALA A 107 47.68 1.35 -8.72
CA ALA A 107 48.62 0.38 -8.20
C ALA A 107 49.05 0.71 -6.76
N LEU A 108 49.32 1.97 -6.45
CA LEU A 108 49.63 2.43 -5.10
C LEU A 108 48.44 2.25 -4.15
N ALA A 109 47.22 2.59 -4.59
CA ALA A 109 46.03 2.37 -3.80
C ALA A 109 45.77 0.88 -3.53
N SER A 110 46.05 0.00 -4.51
CA SER A 110 45.96 -1.46 -4.33
C SER A 110 46.97 -1.96 -3.31
N LEU A 111 48.24 -1.54 -3.43
CA LEU A 111 49.31 -1.91 -2.48
C LEU A 111 49.06 -1.40 -1.06
N LEU A 112 48.56 -0.17 -0.93
CA LEU A 112 48.18 0.41 0.36
C LEU A 112 46.99 -0.30 0.99
N ASN A 113 46.05 -0.77 0.15
CA ASN A 113 44.91 -1.56 0.60
C ASN A 113 45.34 -2.96 1.07
N GLU A 114 46.25 -3.64 0.32
CA GLU A 114 46.82 -4.93 0.70
C GLU A 114 47.68 -4.82 1.98
N ALA A 115 48.37 -3.71 2.16
CA ALA A 115 49.15 -3.43 3.35
C ALA A 115 48.33 -2.97 4.57
N GLY A 116 46.98 -2.80 4.40
CA GLY A 116 46.11 -2.32 5.46
C GLY A 116 46.33 -0.86 5.86
N LEU A 117 47.04 -0.08 5.01
CA LEU A 117 47.42 1.32 5.28
C LEU A 117 46.39 2.34 4.78
N LEU A 118 45.42 1.93 3.96
CA LEU A 118 44.27 2.75 3.68
C LEU A 118 43.28 2.63 4.85
N ALA A 119 42.77 3.77 5.32
CA ALA A 119 41.69 3.74 6.27
C ALA A 119 40.57 2.90 5.68
N ALA A 120 40.16 1.85 6.39
CA ALA A 120 38.96 1.11 6.01
C ALA A 120 37.82 2.11 5.82
N PRO A 121 37.01 2.00 4.75
CA PRO A 121 35.86 2.83 4.63
C PRO A 121 35.09 2.72 5.95
N PRO A 122 34.51 3.82 6.47
CA PRO A 122 33.76 3.78 7.72
C PRO A 122 32.73 2.66 7.61
N THR A 123 32.93 1.59 8.38
CA THR A 123 31.98 0.49 8.48
C THR A 123 30.73 1.12 9.07
N LYS A 124 29.65 1.13 8.30
CA LYS A 124 28.34 1.41 8.87
C LYS A 124 28.17 0.46 10.06
N PRO A 125 27.62 0.91 11.18
CA PRO A 125 27.27 0.01 12.25
C PRO A 125 26.53 -1.18 11.65
N ILE A 126 26.99 -2.40 11.94
CA ILE A 126 26.33 -3.61 11.44
C ILE A 126 24.93 -3.57 12.03
N ASP A 127 23.95 -3.38 11.17
CA ASP A 127 22.56 -3.52 11.55
C ASP A 127 22.29 -5.01 11.75
N HIS A 128 22.26 -5.46 13.01
CA HIS A 128 21.97 -6.85 13.35
C HIS A 128 20.50 -7.23 13.14
N GLN A 129 19.69 -6.34 12.56
CA GLN A 129 18.30 -6.61 12.30
C GLN A 129 18.18 -7.52 11.07
N ALA A 130 17.48 -8.63 11.24
CA ALA A 130 17.36 -9.64 10.21
C ALA A 130 16.73 -9.06 8.93
N ALA A 131 17.46 -9.15 7.83
CA ALA A 131 16.97 -8.80 6.49
C ALA A 131 16.45 -10.06 5.76
N ASP A 132 15.72 -10.95 6.46
CA ASP A 132 15.12 -12.15 5.91
C ASP A 132 13.63 -12.29 6.30
N LEU A 133 12.95 -13.24 5.65
CA LEU A 133 11.55 -13.56 5.91
C LEU A 133 11.37 -14.91 6.61
N ARG A 134 12.42 -15.45 7.25
CA ARG A 134 12.30 -16.70 7.99
C ARG A 134 11.31 -16.54 9.14
N PRO A 135 10.54 -17.59 9.48
CA PRO A 135 9.63 -17.55 10.63
C PRO A 135 10.38 -17.16 11.89
N ARG A 136 9.81 -16.25 12.66
CA ARG A 136 10.33 -15.82 13.96
C ARG A 136 9.37 -16.19 15.06
N ALA A 137 9.93 -16.50 16.22
CA ALA A 137 9.13 -16.79 17.41
C ALA A 137 8.31 -15.54 17.79
N PRO A 138 7.00 -15.68 18.01
CA PRO A 138 6.18 -14.59 18.52
C PRO A 138 6.55 -14.27 19.98
N HIS A 139 6.22 -13.07 20.43
CA HIS A 139 6.45 -12.64 21.82
C HIS A 139 5.59 -13.40 22.83
N MET A 140 4.46 -13.96 22.37
CA MET A 140 3.50 -14.73 23.16
C MET A 140 2.74 -15.70 22.26
N ALA A 141 2.01 -16.65 22.85
CA ALA A 141 1.21 -17.61 22.10
C ALA A 141 0.22 -16.89 21.15
N PRO A 142 0.31 -17.11 19.83
CA PRO A 142 -0.58 -16.49 18.86
C PRO A 142 -1.95 -17.18 18.87
N GLN A 143 -3.01 -16.43 18.60
CA GLN A 143 -4.34 -16.96 18.29
C GLN A 143 -4.59 -16.97 16.78
N ALA A 144 -3.89 -16.11 16.04
CA ALA A 144 -3.90 -16.08 14.58
C ALA A 144 -2.48 -16.31 14.03
N THR A 145 -2.38 -17.01 12.91
CA THR A 145 -1.13 -17.18 12.14
C THR A 145 -1.09 -16.30 10.90
N ALA A 146 -2.25 -15.84 10.43
CA ALA A 146 -2.37 -15.00 9.25
C ALA A 146 -3.52 -14.00 9.37
N MET A 147 -3.50 -12.98 8.52
CA MET A 147 -4.56 -11.98 8.44
C MET A 147 -4.93 -11.67 6.98
N ILE A 148 -6.23 -11.53 6.71
CA ILE A 148 -6.78 -10.99 5.47
C ILE A 148 -7.51 -9.70 5.80
N SER A 149 -7.10 -8.59 5.17
CA SER A 149 -7.74 -7.28 5.31
C SER A 149 -8.55 -6.94 4.07
N LEU A 150 -9.87 -6.91 4.21
CA LEU A 150 -10.81 -6.43 3.21
C LEU A 150 -11.02 -4.92 3.45
N PHE A 151 -10.17 -4.10 2.85
CA PHE A 151 -10.18 -2.67 3.13
C PHE A 151 -11.21 -1.94 2.26
N MET A 152 -12.26 -1.41 2.92
CA MET A 152 -13.41 -0.73 2.31
C MET A 152 -13.12 0.76 2.15
N HIS A 153 -12.23 1.08 1.23
CA HIS A 153 -11.72 2.41 0.99
C HIS A 153 -12.80 3.41 0.61
N GLY A 154 -12.81 4.54 1.27
CA GLY A 154 -13.77 5.61 1.09
C GLY A 154 -14.76 5.78 2.24
N GLY A 155 -14.74 4.91 3.24
CA GLY A 155 -15.56 5.06 4.45
C GLY A 155 -17.01 4.61 4.29
N PRO A 156 -17.32 3.32 4.52
CA PRO A 156 -18.69 2.82 4.52
C PRO A 156 -19.61 3.60 5.46
N ALA A 157 -20.81 3.95 4.99
CA ALA A 157 -21.81 4.66 5.80
C ALA A 157 -22.36 3.71 6.88
N HIS A 158 -21.74 3.72 8.05
CA HIS A 158 -22.00 2.76 9.14
C HIS A 158 -23.47 2.75 9.58
N MET A 159 -24.12 3.92 9.64
CA MET A 159 -25.54 4.05 10.02
C MET A 159 -26.51 3.51 8.98
N ASP A 160 -26.05 3.24 7.76
CA ASP A 160 -26.84 2.62 6.69
C ASP A 160 -26.54 1.11 6.54
N LEU A 161 -25.50 0.60 7.25
CA LEU A 161 -25.01 -0.78 7.06
C LEU A 161 -24.97 -1.62 8.34
N LEU A 162 -24.30 -1.16 9.40
CA LEU A 162 -23.94 -1.98 10.57
C LEU A 162 -24.32 -1.34 11.91
N ASP A 163 -24.73 -0.08 11.93
CA ASP A 163 -25.00 0.69 13.14
C ASP A 163 -26.35 1.41 13.04
N PRO A 164 -27.48 0.70 13.20
CA PRO A 164 -28.83 1.28 13.08
C PRO A 164 -29.05 2.40 14.07
N LYS A 165 -29.61 3.53 13.59
CA LYS A 165 -29.91 4.73 14.38
C LYS A 165 -31.38 5.13 14.24
N PRO A 166 -32.29 4.56 15.06
CA PRO A 166 -33.70 4.89 15.00
C PRO A 166 -34.01 6.39 15.19
N GLU A 167 -33.27 7.05 16.10
CA GLU A 167 -33.44 8.48 16.34
C GLU A 167 -32.99 9.31 15.11
N LEU A 168 -31.94 8.93 14.40
CA LEU A 168 -31.56 9.56 13.14
C LEU A 168 -32.71 9.47 12.09
N THR A 169 -33.33 8.31 11.97
CA THR A 169 -34.42 8.08 11.03
C THR A 169 -35.68 8.84 11.43
N LYS A 170 -36.01 8.87 12.71
CA LYS A 170 -37.16 9.62 13.29
C LYS A 170 -37.05 11.14 13.07
N HIS A 171 -35.84 11.67 13.14
CA HIS A 171 -35.53 13.08 12.95
C HIS A 171 -35.09 13.44 11.53
N HIS A 172 -35.33 12.57 10.55
CA HIS A 172 -35.01 12.83 9.14
C HIS A 172 -35.55 14.20 8.69
N GLY A 173 -34.70 15.00 8.04
CA GLY A 173 -35.01 16.33 7.53
C GLY A 173 -35.00 17.46 8.55
N GLN A 174 -34.91 17.16 9.85
CA GLN A 174 -34.76 18.18 10.91
C GLN A 174 -33.32 18.69 10.97
N GLU A 175 -33.13 19.89 11.49
CA GLU A 175 -31.81 20.48 11.67
C GLU A 175 -31.06 19.81 12.82
N TYR A 176 -29.83 19.43 12.58
CA TYR A 176 -28.92 18.87 13.57
C TYR A 176 -28.20 20.01 14.33
N ASN A 177 -28.41 20.08 15.63
CA ASN A 177 -27.85 21.13 16.49
C ASN A 177 -26.39 20.85 16.92
N GLY A 178 -25.84 19.67 16.58
CA GLY A 178 -24.45 19.31 16.89
C GLY A 178 -23.45 20.07 16.03
N GLU A 179 -22.22 20.13 16.54
CA GLU A 179 -21.09 20.67 15.78
C GLU A 179 -20.67 19.66 14.70
N VAL A 180 -20.64 20.10 13.45
CA VAL A 180 -20.25 19.27 12.29
C VAL A 180 -19.09 19.92 11.55
N VAL A 181 -18.05 19.13 11.27
CA VAL A 181 -16.91 19.54 10.46
C VAL A 181 -17.08 18.97 9.06
N TYR A 182 -17.28 19.85 8.09
CA TYR A 182 -17.49 19.48 6.68
C TYR A 182 -16.18 19.49 5.90
N SER A 183 -16.01 18.51 5.00
CA SER A 183 -14.94 18.50 4.00
C SER A 183 -15.20 19.53 2.91
N PHE A 184 -16.47 19.75 2.54
CA PHE A 184 -16.92 20.71 1.52
C PHE A 184 -17.93 21.70 2.10
N VAL A 185 -17.45 22.83 2.59
CA VAL A 185 -18.30 23.86 3.26
C VAL A 185 -19.41 24.40 2.36
N ASN A 186 -19.19 24.49 1.06
CA ASN A 186 -20.17 24.96 0.09
C ASN A 186 -21.35 23.98 -0.15
N ARG A 187 -21.24 22.74 0.34
CA ARG A 187 -22.31 21.72 0.31
C ARG A 187 -22.86 21.42 1.69
N ALA A 188 -22.41 22.17 2.70
CA ALA A 188 -22.84 21.97 4.08
C ALA A 188 -24.37 22.10 4.20
N ASN A 189 -24.99 21.04 4.71
CA ASN A 189 -26.41 20.99 5.03
C ASN A 189 -26.56 20.29 6.37
N LYS A 190 -27.10 20.98 7.36
CA LYS A 190 -27.25 20.43 8.72
C LYS A 190 -28.50 19.55 8.90
N LYS A 191 -29.22 19.25 7.84
CA LYS A 191 -30.40 18.40 7.96
C LYS A 191 -30.04 16.94 8.15
N LEU A 192 -30.54 16.32 9.18
CA LEU A 192 -30.36 14.90 9.45
C LEU A 192 -30.88 14.05 8.27
N LEU A 193 -30.05 13.11 7.83
CA LEU A 193 -30.37 12.14 6.78
C LEU A 193 -30.61 10.78 7.43
N GLY A 194 -31.90 10.42 7.65
CA GLY A 194 -32.25 9.07 8.10
C GLY A 194 -31.93 8.03 7.05
N THR A 195 -31.68 6.80 7.49
CA THR A 195 -31.44 5.69 6.58
C THR A 195 -32.75 5.26 5.88
N PRO A 196 -32.73 5.05 4.56
CA PRO A 196 -33.87 4.48 3.85
C PRO A 196 -33.93 2.95 3.93
N TYR A 197 -32.89 2.30 4.48
CA TYR A 197 -32.72 0.85 4.47
C TYR A 197 -33.24 0.22 5.77
N LYS A 198 -33.76 -1.02 5.65
CA LYS A 198 -34.22 -1.80 6.79
C LYS A 198 -33.07 -2.53 7.46
N PHE A 199 -33.16 -2.59 8.78
CA PHE A 199 -32.27 -3.42 9.61
C PHE A 199 -33.07 -4.59 10.19
N GLU A 200 -32.44 -5.73 10.21
CA GLU A 200 -33.01 -6.96 10.80
C GLU A 200 -32.00 -7.62 11.71
N LYS A 201 -32.51 -8.22 12.80
CA LYS A 201 -31.70 -9.05 13.68
C LYS A 201 -31.32 -10.35 12.96
N ARG A 202 -30.05 -10.65 12.94
CA ARG A 202 -29.46 -11.78 12.20
C ARG A 202 -28.63 -12.67 13.12
N GLY A 203 -28.56 -13.96 12.74
CA GLY A 203 -27.89 -14.98 13.54
C GLY A 203 -28.60 -15.28 14.85
N GLU A 204 -28.05 -16.20 15.61
CA GLU A 204 -28.51 -16.50 17.00
C GLU A 204 -28.14 -15.33 17.94
N CYS A 205 -27.07 -14.60 17.63
CA CYS A 205 -26.62 -13.43 18.37
C CYS A 205 -27.56 -12.22 18.26
N GLY A 206 -28.42 -12.16 17.26
CA GLY A 206 -29.37 -11.08 17.06
C GLY A 206 -28.72 -9.75 16.64
N THR A 207 -27.55 -9.77 16.03
CA THR A 207 -26.89 -8.54 15.50
C THR A 207 -27.73 -7.93 14.40
N GLU A 208 -28.01 -6.63 14.53
CA GLU A 208 -28.77 -5.88 13.51
C GLU A 208 -27.87 -5.50 12.35
N ILE A 209 -28.25 -5.95 11.14
CA ILE A 209 -27.52 -5.71 9.89
C ILE A 209 -28.51 -5.26 8.83
N SER A 210 -28.08 -4.30 8.00
CA SER A 210 -28.88 -3.73 6.90
C SER A 210 -29.22 -4.77 5.84
N GLU A 211 -30.41 -4.62 5.23
CA GLU A 211 -30.84 -5.41 4.07
C GLU A 211 -29.88 -5.36 2.87
N LEU A 212 -28.99 -4.36 2.83
CA LEU A 212 -27.95 -4.24 1.81
C LEU A 212 -26.84 -5.28 1.92
N LEU A 213 -26.73 -5.96 3.06
CA LEU A 213 -25.66 -6.93 3.35
C LEU A 213 -26.23 -8.33 3.71
N PRO A 214 -27.06 -8.94 2.83
CA PRO A 214 -27.75 -10.20 3.15
C PRO A 214 -26.79 -11.40 3.35
N ASN A 215 -25.63 -11.41 2.69
CA ASN A 215 -24.65 -12.49 2.84
C ASN A 215 -23.79 -12.32 4.10
N ILE A 216 -23.36 -11.11 4.43
CA ILE A 216 -22.71 -10.77 5.71
C ILE A 216 -23.68 -11.03 6.87
N ALA A 217 -24.97 -10.73 6.71
CA ALA A 217 -26.00 -11.09 7.67
C ALA A 217 -26.06 -12.62 7.94
N GLY A 218 -25.75 -13.43 6.93
CA GLY A 218 -25.65 -14.90 7.06
C GLY A 218 -24.41 -15.43 7.77
N ILE A 219 -23.51 -14.56 8.21
CA ILE A 219 -22.33 -14.88 9.04
C ILE A 219 -22.32 -14.06 10.34
N ALA A 220 -23.46 -13.52 10.76
CA ALA A 220 -23.56 -12.65 11.94
C ALA A 220 -22.95 -13.29 13.20
N ASP A 221 -23.13 -14.59 13.38
CA ASP A 221 -22.60 -15.34 14.52
C ASP A 221 -21.07 -15.59 14.47
N ASP A 222 -20.44 -15.34 13.32
CA ASP A 222 -19.01 -15.52 13.12
C ASP A 222 -18.21 -14.21 13.20
N ILE A 223 -18.87 -13.06 13.20
CA ILE A 223 -18.25 -11.75 13.18
C ILE A 223 -18.46 -10.99 14.49
N CYS A 224 -17.49 -10.14 14.84
CA CYS A 224 -17.61 -9.10 15.85
C CYS A 224 -17.77 -7.76 15.14
N VAL A 225 -18.91 -7.09 15.30
CA VAL A 225 -19.14 -5.74 14.74
C VAL A 225 -18.70 -4.70 15.76
N MET A 226 -17.68 -3.91 15.42
CA MET A 226 -17.17 -2.81 16.26
C MET A 226 -17.77 -1.51 15.73
N ARG A 227 -18.65 -0.87 16.52
CA ARG A 227 -19.38 0.34 16.13
C ARG A 227 -18.76 1.65 16.61
N SER A 228 -17.66 1.59 17.38
CA SER A 228 -17.07 2.72 18.08
C SER A 228 -15.67 3.09 17.59
N MET A 229 -15.35 2.77 16.35
CA MET A 229 -14.09 3.21 15.75
C MET A 229 -14.08 4.71 15.50
N HIS A 230 -12.92 5.35 15.66
CA HIS A 230 -12.71 6.73 15.25
C HIS A 230 -11.24 6.99 14.90
N THR A 231 -10.97 7.88 13.96
CA THR A 231 -9.61 8.38 13.66
C THR A 231 -9.39 9.81 14.17
N GLY A 232 -10.47 10.53 14.43
CA GLY A 232 -10.43 11.95 14.79
C GLY A 232 -10.15 12.88 13.59
N HIS A 233 -10.06 12.33 12.37
CA HIS A 233 -9.72 13.06 11.15
C HIS A 233 -10.70 12.76 10.03
N ASN A 234 -11.17 13.80 9.32
CA ASN A 234 -12.11 13.65 8.21
C ASN A 234 -11.43 13.46 6.84
N GLY A 235 -10.11 13.64 6.73
CA GLY A 235 -9.38 13.43 5.48
C GLY A 235 -9.00 11.97 5.27
N HIS A 236 -9.22 11.44 4.05
CA HIS A 236 -8.87 10.05 3.72
C HIS A 236 -7.39 9.76 3.92
N GLU A 237 -6.48 10.57 3.36
CA GLU A 237 -5.04 10.31 3.43
C GLU A 237 -4.53 10.26 4.89
N VAL A 238 -5.00 11.18 5.71
CA VAL A 238 -4.62 11.26 7.13
C VAL A 238 -5.12 10.05 7.89
N SER A 239 -6.38 9.68 7.68
CA SER A 239 -7.03 8.56 8.35
C SER A 239 -6.48 7.21 7.89
N ILE A 240 -6.20 7.04 6.60
CA ILE A 240 -5.56 5.85 6.04
C ILE A 240 -4.16 5.65 6.63
N ARG A 241 -3.34 6.73 6.69
CA ARG A 241 -2.00 6.66 7.29
C ARG A 241 -2.07 6.30 8.77
N TYR A 242 -3.05 6.85 9.48
CA TYR A 242 -3.29 6.49 10.88
C TYR A 242 -3.69 5.02 11.02
N PHE A 243 -4.62 4.56 10.18
CA PHE A 243 -5.11 3.18 10.22
C PHE A 243 -4.02 2.16 9.87
N HIS A 244 -3.19 2.42 8.85
CA HIS A 244 -2.14 1.51 8.42
C HIS A 244 -0.79 1.72 9.11
N GLY A 245 -0.40 2.95 9.37
CA GLY A 245 0.95 3.30 9.85
C GLY A 245 1.03 3.78 11.30
N GLY A 246 -0.09 3.84 12.01
CA GLY A 246 -0.16 4.16 13.45
C GLY A 246 -0.04 5.65 13.79
N ILE A 247 0.25 6.52 12.84
CA ILE A 247 0.37 7.97 13.06
C ILE A 247 -0.35 8.73 11.94
N PRO A 248 -1.28 9.63 12.27
CA PRO A 248 -1.94 10.46 11.27
C PRO A 248 -0.95 11.43 10.59
N ALA A 249 -1.20 11.75 9.33
CA ALA A 249 -0.47 12.75 8.54
C ALA A 249 1.04 12.51 8.33
N VAL A 250 1.63 11.41 8.81
CA VAL A 250 3.06 11.10 8.65
C VAL A 250 3.27 10.09 7.54
N THR A 251 4.10 10.44 6.55
CA THR A 251 4.53 9.56 5.47
C THR A 251 5.86 8.86 5.79
N GLY A 252 6.21 7.82 5.00
CA GLY A 252 7.48 7.13 5.16
C GLY A 252 7.57 6.19 6.36
N ARG A 253 6.45 5.88 7.00
CA ARG A 253 6.37 4.88 8.06
C ARG A 253 5.98 3.51 7.50
N PRO A 254 6.48 2.41 8.12
CA PRO A 254 6.03 1.07 7.77
C PRO A 254 4.54 0.90 8.11
N THR A 255 3.83 0.21 7.23
CA THR A 255 2.44 -0.17 7.47
C THR A 255 2.33 -1.37 8.43
N MET A 256 1.14 -1.60 8.95
CA MET A 256 0.85 -2.74 9.83
C MET A 256 1.30 -4.08 9.21
N GLY A 257 1.07 -4.29 7.90
CA GLY A 257 1.55 -5.48 7.19
C GLY A 257 3.08 -5.61 7.20
N SER A 258 3.80 -4.52 7.06
CA SER A 258 5.26 -4.49 7.15
C SER A 258 5.75 -4.81 8.58
N TRP A 259 5.10 -4.30 9.60
CA TRP A 259 5.39 -4.62 11.00
C TRP A 259 5.12 -6.09 11.34
N ILE A 260 3.99 -6.65 10.86
CA ILE A 260 3.65 -8.07 11.04
C ILE A 260 4.71 -8.95 10.38
N THR A 261 5.09 -8.61 9.14
CA THR A 261 6.11 -9.35 8.38
C THR A 261 7.48 -9.25 9.03
N TYR A 262 7.86 -8.07 9.53
CA TYR A 262 9.10 -7.87 10.26
C TYR A 262 9.10 -8.69 11.56
N GLY A 263 8.03 -8.67 12.32
CA GLY A 263 7.94 -9.36 13.63
C GLY A 263 7.91 -10.87 13.52
N LEU A 264 7.24 -11.44 12.52
CA LEU A 264 6.94 -12.87 12.44
C LEU A 264 7.60 -13.60 11.26
N GLY A 265 8.06 -12.87 10.23
CA GLY A 265 8.46 -13.50 8.97
C GLY A 265 7.28 -14.17 8.26
N SER A 266 7.56 -15.18 7.45
CA SER A 266 6.57 -15.94 6.69
C SER A 266 6.76 -17.43 6.87
N GLU A 267 5.66 -18.16 6.98
CA GLU A 267 5.67 -19.63 6.92
C GLU A 267 5.99 -20.12 5.50
N SER A 268 5.51 -19.38 4.50
CA SER A 268 5.88 -19.63 3.11
C SER A 268 7.25 -19.04 2.79
N GLN A 269 8.15 -19.87 2.29
CA GLN A 269 9.46 -19.43 1.80
C GLN A 269 9.46 -19.22 0.26
N ASN A 270 8.32 -19.51 -0.39
CA ASN A 270 8.16 -19.45 -1.84
C ASN A 270 7.14 -18.39 -2.30
N LEU A 271 6.52 -17.68 -1.35
CA LEU A 271 5.60 -16.57 -1.61
C LEU A 271 5.96 -15.40 -0.71
N PRO A 272 5.71 -14.15 -1.13
CA PRO A 272 5.88 -12.98 -0.26
C PRO A 272 5.05 -13.12 1.01
N ALA A 273 5.60 -12.66 2.13
CA ALA A 273 4.91 -12.68 3.42
C ALA A 273 3.72 -11.71 3.46
N TYR A 274 3.80 -10.62 2.69
CA TYR A 274 2.78 -9.59 2.56
C TYR A 274 2.40 -9.39 1.09
N LEU A 275 1.15 -9.67 0.76
CA LEU A 275 0.60 -9.54 -0.59
C LEU A 275 -0.55 -8.54 -0.63
N VAL A 276 -0.60 -7.78 -1.71
CA VAL A 276 -1.64 -6.78 -1.98
C VAL A 276 -2.36 -7.15 -3.27
N LEU A 277 -3.67 -7.33 -3.19
CA LEU A 277 -4.51 -7.65 -4.33
C LEU A 277 -5.13 -6.37 -4.89
N ALA A 278 -4.55 -5.87 -5.99
CA ALA A 278 -4.99 -4.64 -6.64
C ALA A 278 -6.39 -4.78 -7.27
N ASP A 279 -7.08 -3.66 -7.42
CA ASP A 279 -8.37 -3.56 -8.11
C ASP A 279 -8.17 -3.11 -9.56
N PRO A 280 -8.99 -3.60 -10.53
CA PRO A 280 -8.98 -3.08 -11.90
C PRO A 280 -9.24 -1.59 -12.01
N GLY A 281 -9.99 -1.01 -11.07
CA GLY A 281 -10.28 0.41 -10.99
C GLY A 281 -9.13 1.30 -10.53
N GLY A 282 -7.94 0.71 -10.25
CA GLY A 282 -6.74 1.45 -9.87
C GLY A 282 -6.36 1.35 -8.39
N HIS A 283 -5.53 2.28 -7.94
CA HIS A 283 -5.05 2.32 -6.56
C HIS A 283 -6.01 3.06 -5.63
N PRO A 284 -5.99 2.75 -4.31
CA PRO A 284 -6.66 3.56 -3.30
C PRO A 284 -5.98 4.94 -3.19
N VAL A 285 -6.64 5.88 -2.50
CA VAL A 285 -6.01 7.15 -2.09
C VAL A 285 -4.72 6.84 -1.32
N ASP A 286 -3.74 7.74 -1.43
CA ASP A 286 -2.38 7.58 -0.90
C ASP A 286 -1.55 6.47 -1.62
N GLY A 287 -2.12 5.80 -2.61
CA GLY A 287 -1.41 4.90 -3.52
C GLY A 287 -0.58 3.84 -2.80
N THR A 288 0.69 3.74 -3.18
CA THR A 288 1.63 2.72 -2.67
C THR A 288 2.00 2.90 -1.19
N HIS A 289 1.73 4.05 -0.57
CA HIS A 289 1.96 4.28 0.85
C HIS A 289 1.14 3.33 1.74
N ASN A 290 0.01 2.81 1.22
CA ASN A 290 -0.86 1.87 1.95
C ASN A 290 -0.21 0.51 2.26
N TRP A 291 0.89 0.17 1.58
CA TRP A 291 1.63 -1.10 1.79
C TRP A 291 3.14 -0.90 1.81
N ALA A 292 3.58 0.32 2.06
CA ALA A 292 5.00 0.66 2.10
C ALA A 292 5.70 0.08 3.33
N SER A 293 6.97 -0.31 3.13
CA SER A 293 7.87 -0.67 4.22
C SER A 293 8.42 0.56 4.98
N GLY A 294 8.20 1.77 4.43
CA GLY A 294 8.69 3.00 5.04
C GLY A 294 10.19 2.99 5.26
N PHE A 295 10.62 3.19 6.50
CA PHE A 295 12.04 3.16 6.88
C PHE A 295 12.61 1.73 7.07
N MET A 296 11.78 0.69 6.98
CA MET A 296 12.24 -0.70 7.00
C MET A 296 12.74 -1.12 5.61
N PRO A 297 13.59 -2.17 5.52
CA PRO A 297 14.00 -2.74 4.24
C PRO A 297 12.82 -3.08 3.31
N PRO A 298 12.99 -2.93 1.99
CA PRO A 298 11.93 -3.22 0.99
C PRO A 298 11.39 -4.66 1.04
N LEU A 299 12.11 -5.59 1.65
CA LEU A 299 11.70 -6.98 1.85
C LEU A 299 10.38 -7.11 2.63
N PHE A 300 10.10 -6.14 3.50
CA PHE A 300 8.87 -6.12 4.32
C PHE A 300 7.72 -5.35 3.66
N GLN A 301 7.92 -4.79 2.46
CA GLN A 301 6.89 -4.10 1.70
C GLN A 301 5.87 -5.08 1.12
N GLY A 302 4.61 -4.64 1.02
CA GLY A 302 3.58 -5.42 0.34
C GLY A 302 3.88 -5.58 -1.15
N THR A 303 3.89 -6.84 -1.61
CA THR A 303 4.05 -7.18 -3.03
C THR A 303 2.70 -7.14 -3.72
N VAL A 304 2.56 -6.30 -4.74
CA VAL A 304 1.28 -6.09 -5.43
C VAL A 304 1.08 -7.15 -6.52
N LEU A 305 -0.03 -7.87 -6.43
CA LEU A 305 -0.54 -8.68 -7.54
C LEU A 305 -1.48 -7.82 -8.40
N ARG A 306 -1.31 -7.90 -9.70
CA ARG A 306 -2.14 -7.16 -10.66
C ARG A 306 -3.58 -7.67 -10.62
N ALA A 307 -4.51 -6.78 -10.89
CA ALA A 307 -5.91 -7.12 -10.97
C ALA A 307 -6.25 -8.04 -12.15
N GLN A 308 -5.50 -7.90 -13.25
CA GLN A 308 -5.71 -8.64 -14.52
C GLN A 308 -4.57 -9.61 -14.79
N GLU A 309 -4.86 -10.64 -15.56
CA GLU A 309 -3.83 -11.57 -16.05
C GLU A 309 -2.87 -10.91 -17.06
N PRO A 310 -1.59 -11.28 -17.06
CA PRO A 310 -0.93 -12.05 -16.00
C PRO A 310 -0.82 -11.25 -14.70
N ARG A 311 -1.17 -11.86 -13.57
CA ARG A 311 -1.15 -11.18 -12.25
C ARG A 311 0.24 -10.81 -11.78
N ILE A 312 1.24 -11.53 -12.28
CA ILE A 312 2.66 -11.27 -12.06
C ILE A 312 3.34 -11.28 -13.42
N PHE A 313 4.01 -10.18 -13.79
CA PHE A 313 4.78 -10.13 -15.02
C PHE A 313 6.02 -11.01 -14.94
N ASN A 314 6.40 -11.62 -16.07
CA ASN A 314 7.63 -12.40 -16.22
C ASN A 314 7.79 -13.52 -15.18
N LEU A 315 6.67 -14.07 -14.70
CA LEU A 315 6.70 -15.19 -13.74
C LEU A 315 7.33 -16.43 -14.38
N ASP A 316 6.97 -16.72 -15.63
CA ASP A 316 7.58 -17.81 -16.40
C ASP A 316 8.95 -17.42 -16.94
N PRO A 317 9.95 -18.32 -16.82
CA PRO A 317 11.24 -18.10 -17.47
C PRO A 317 11.11 -18.15 -19.02
N PRO A 318 11.97 -17.41 -19.74
CA PRO A 318 12.03 -17.53 -21.20
C PRO A 318 12.19 -18.99 -21.64
N PRO A 319 11.57 -19.41 -22.75
CA PRO A 319 11.57 -20.83 -23.17
C PRO A 319 12.97 -21.47 -23.26
N HIS A 320 13.98 -20.71 -23.72
CA HIS A 320 15.36 -21.17 -23.85
C HIS A 320 16.11 -21.33 -22.51
N LEU A 321 15.56 -20.79 -21.41
CA LEU A 321 16.13 -20.90 -20.06
C LEU A 321 15.37 -21.89 -19.17
N LYS A 322 14.24 -22.46 -19.63
CA LYS A 322 13.43 -23.38 -18.80
C LYS A 322 14.21 -24.63 -18.36
N GLY A 323 13.88 -25.11 -17.16
CA GLY A 323 14.38 -26.37 -16.62
C GLY A 323 15.78 -26.31 -16.01
N PRO A 324 16.66 -27.32 -16.26
CA PRO A 324 17.94 -27.43 -15.56
C PRO A 324 18.91 -26.27 -15.80
N LEU A 325 18.79 -25.60 -16.97
CA LEU A 325 19.65 -24.44 -17.28
C LEU A 325 19.33 -23.27 -16.36
N GLN A 326 18.06 -22.96 -16.18
CA GLN A 326 17.64 -21.89 -15.27
C GLN A 326 18.07 -22.17 -13.83
N LYS A 327 17.85 -23.40 -13.36
CA LYS A 327 18.27 -23.79 -12.00
C LYS A 327 19.78 -23.56 -11.78
N ARG A 328 20.62 -23.94 -12.76
CA ARG A 328 22.05 -23.70 -12.70
C ARG A 328 22.41 -22.21 -12.71
N ASN A 329 21.73 -21.42 -13.56
CA ASN A 329 21.94 -19.97 -13.62
C ASN A 329 21.58 -19.29 -12.31
N LEU A 330 20.46 -19.64 -11.69
CA LEU A 330 20.04 -19.11 -10.40
C LEU A 330 21.01 -19.51 -9.28
N GLN A 331 21.47 -20.75 -9.26
CA GLN A 331 22.49 -21.20 -8.29
C GLN A 331 23.81 -20.46 -8.44
N PHE A 332 24.26 -20.22 -9.68
CA PHE A 332 25.46 -19.45 -9.95
C PHE A 332 25.30 -17.99 -9.50
N LEU A 333 24.16 -17.38 -9.82
CA LEU A 333 23.85 -16.01 -9.38
C LEU A 333 23.83 -15.91 -7.85
N ALA A 334 23.21 -16.86 -7.16
CA ALA A 334 23.19 -16.90 -5.69
C ALA A 334 24.61 -16.98 -5.09
N GLN A 335 25.52 -17.75 -5.73
CA GLN A 335 26.94 -17.80 -5.32
C GLN A 335 27.66 -16.47 -5.51
N LEU A 336 27.43 -15.79 -6.65
CA LEU A 336 27.99 -14.46 -6.92
C LEU A 336 27.48 -13.43 -5.91
N ASN A 337 26.17 -13.42 -5.67
CA ASN A 337 25.54 -12.53 -4.70
C ASN A 337 26.11 -12.74 -3.29
N ARG A 338 26.29 -13.99 -2.87
CA ARG A 338 26.86 -14.30 -1.55
C ARG A 338 28.30 -13.80 -1.42
N ARG A 339 29.15 -14.02 -2.43
CA ARG A 339 30.51 -13.46 -2.45
C ARG A 339 30.54 -11.94 -2.39
N HIS A 340 29.61 -11.30 -3.10
CA HIS A 340 29.47 -9.85 -3.08
C HIS A 340 29.04 -9.35 -1.71
N LEU A 341 28.10 -10.03 -1.07
CA LEU A 341 27.65 -9.72 0.28
C LEU A 341 28.78 -9.86 1.32
N ASP A 342 29.56 -10.94 1.23
CA ASP A 342 30.71 -11.18 2.11
C ASP A 342 31.77 -10.06 2.02
N GLN A 343 31.88 -9.39 0.87
CA GLN A 343 32.73 -8.22 0.65
C GLN A 343 32.13 -6.90 1.16
N HIS A 344 30.83 -6.87 1.46
CA HIS A 344 30.10 -5.68 1.90
C HIS A 344 29.27 -5.98 3.16
N PRO A 345 29.93 -6.33 4.27
CA PRO A 345 29.23 -6.69 5.49
C PRO A 345 28.45 -5.48 6.08
N GLY A 346 27.22 -5.71 6.54
CA GLY A 346 26.37 -4.69 7.14
C GLY A 346 25.59 -3.82 6.16
N GLU A 347 25.62 -4.11 4.86
CA GLU A 347 24.77 -3.46 3.85
C GLU A 347 23.41 -4.16 3.79
N SER A 348 22.50 -3.81 4.73
CA SER A 348 21.15 -4.40 4.86
C SER A 348 20.29 -4.25 3.60
N ASP A 349 20.44 -3.15 2.85
CA ASP A 349 19.74 -2.93 1.58
C ASP A 349 20.18 -3.91 0.49
N LEU A 350 21.48 -4.30 0.49
CA LEU A 350 22.01 -5.30 -0.43
C LEU A 350 21.47 -6.69 -0.08
N GLU A 351 21.46 -7.05 1.20
CA GLU A 351 20.87 -8.31 1.68
C GLU A 351 19.39 -8.41 1.30
N ALA A 352 18.60 -7.36 1.58
CA ALA A 352 17.19 -7.30 1.25
C ALA A 352 16.94 -7.43 -0.26
N ARG A 353 17.78 -6.82 -1.10
CA ARG A 353 17.68 -6.93 -2.55
C ARG A 353 17.97 -8.35 -3.04
N ILE A 354 18.99 -8.99 -2.52
CA ILE A 354 19.33 -10.39 -2.85
C ILE A 354 18.17 -11.30 -2.45
N ALA A 355 17.67 -11.17 -1.22
CA ALA A 355 16.54 -11.95 -0.74
C ALA A 355 15.27 -11.75 -1.61
N SER A 356 15.03 -10.53 -2.09
CA SER A 356 13.91 -10.25 -3.00
C SER A 356 14.04 -10.95 -4.35
N TYR A 357 15.24 -11.04 -4.93
CA TYR A 357 15.48 -11.78 -6.17
C TYR A 357 15.36 -13.29 -5.98
N GLU A 358 15.85 -13.83 -4.87
CA GLU A 358 15.73 -15.26 -4.53
C GLU A 358 14.26 -15.65 -4.33
N LEU A 359 13.49 -14.81 -3.64
CA LEU A 359 12.04 -14.98 -3.49
C LEU A 359 11.33 -14.93 -4.84
N ALA A 360 11.65 -13.97 -5.72
CA ALA A 360 11.06 -13.88 -7.05
C ALA A 360 11.31 -15.15 -7.89
N ALA A 361 12.48 -15.76 -7.77
CA ALA A 361 12.79 -17.02 -8.41
C ALA A 361 11.98 -18.19 -7.81
N ALA A 362 11.82 -18.24 -6.49
CA ALA A 362 11.03 -19.26 -5.79
C ALA A 362 9.52 -19.16 -6.11
N MET A 363 9.03 -17.95 -6.37
CA MET A 363 7.63 -17.69 -6.73
C MET A 363 7.18 -18.36 -8.04
N GLN A 364 8.08 -18.66 -8.96
CA GLN A 364 7.72 -19.13 -10.31
C GLN A 364 6.78 -20.34 -10.32
N THR A 365 6.94 -21.26 -9.38
CA THR A 365 6.04 -22.42 -9.24
C THR A 365 4.90 -22.14 -8.27
N ALA A 366 5.24 -21.66 -7.07
CA ALA A 366 4.27 -21.50 -5.99
C ALA A 366 3.17 -20.47 -6.30
N ALA A 367 3.53 -19.36 -6.96
CA ALA A 367 2.54 -18.35 -7.34
C ALA A 367 1.63 -18.84 -8.47
N THR A 368 2.16 -19.60 -9.44
CA THR A 368 1.34 -20.20 -10.50
C THR A 368 0.25 -21.08 -9.91
N GLU A 369 0.60 -21.98 -8.98
CA GLU A 369 -0.36 -22.85 -8.31
C GLU A 369 -1.36 -22.09 -7.43
N ALA A 370 -0.89 -21.07 -6.70
CA ALA A 370 -1.75 -20.27 -5.82
C ALA A 370 -2.81 -19.47 -6.61
N LEU A 371 -2.45 -19.00 -7.79
CA LEU A 371 -3.29 -18.13 -8.63
C LEU A 371 -4.17 -18.90 -9.62
N ASP A 372 -3.92 -20.19 -9.84
CA ASP A 372 -4.75 -21.04 -10.69
C ASP A 372 -6.07 -21.42 -10.02
N LEU A 373 -7.11 -20.68 -10.31
CA LEU A 373 -8.46 -20.90 -9.78
C LEU A 373 -9.22 -22.01 -10.51
N SER A 374 -8.70 -22.57 -11.60
CA SER A 374 -9.33 -23.69 -12.32
C SER A 374 -9.41 -24.97 -11.47
N GLN A 375 -8.53 -25.06 -10.46
CA GLN A 375 -8.49 -26.15 -9.51
C GLN A 375 -9.58 -26.07 -8.41
N GLU A 376 -10.25 -24.93 -8.28
CA GLU A 376 -11.30 -24.77 -7.28
C GLU A 376 -12.62 -25.39 -7.76
N PRO A 377 -13.31 -26.17 -6.90
CA PRO A 377 -14.60 -26.74 -7.23
C PRO A 377 -15.62 -25.67 -7.63
N LEU A 378 -16.49 -25.98 -8.58
CA LEU A 378 -17.49 -25.01 -9.09
C LEU A 378 -18.39 -24.45 -7.98
N HIS A 379 -18.73 -25.24 -6.96
CA HIS A 379 -19.55 -24.75 -5.85
C HIS A 379 -18.81 -23.69 -5.01
N ILE A 380 -17.49 -23.81 -4.86
CA ILE A 380 -16.65 -22.79 -4.21
C ILE A 380 -16.61 -21.54 -5.06
N GLN A 381 -16.35 -21.66 -6.38
CA GLN A 381 -16.35 -20.51 -7.29
C GLN A 381 -17.70 -19.76 -7.24
N LYS A 382 -18.82 -20.48 -7.23
CA LYS A 382 -20.16 -19.87 -7.10
C LYS A 382 -20.39 -19.23 -5.74
N MET A 383 -19.90 -19.84 -4.65
CA MET A 383 -20.00 -19.25 -3.31
C MET A 383 -19.35 -17.86 -3.24
N TYR A 384 -18.21 -17.68 -3.91
CA TYR A 384 -17.54 -16.37 -4.04
C TYR A 384 -18.15 -15.48 -5.13
N GLY A 385 -19.18 -15.93 -5.85
CA GLY A 385 -19.87 -15.14 -6.88
C GLY A 385 -19.08 -14.97 -8.18
N LEU A 386 -18.18 -15.92 -8.53
CA LEU A 386 -17.38 -15.84 -9.76
C LEU A 386 -18.22 -16.01 -11.03
N ASP A 387 -19.42 -16.56 -10.92
CA ASP A 387 -20.40 -16.73 -12.01
C ASP A 387 -21.30 -15.49 -12.23
N GLN A 388 -21.18 -14.45 -11.39
CA GLN A 388 -21.98 -13.24 -11.48
C GLN A 388 -21.09 -12.03 -11.86
N PRO A 389 -21.46 -11.24 -12.87
CA PRO A 389 -20.65 -10.10 -13.32
C PRO A 389 -20.33 -9.09 -12.22
N ALA A 390 -21.29 -8.80 -11.32
CA ALA A 390 -21.14 -7.80 -10.27
C ALA A 390 -20.08 -8.19 -9.21
N THR A 391 -20.01 -9.47 -8.84
CA THR A 391 -19.17 -9.97 -7.75
C THR A 391 -17.87 -10.61 -8.23
N LYS A 392 -17.80 -11.02 -9.51
CA LYS A 392 -16.72 -11.83 -10.08
C LYS A 392 -15.33 -11.29 -9.76
N GLU A 393 -15.09 -10.02 -10.02
CA GLU A 393 -13.76 -9.41 -9.84
C GLU A 393 -13.33 -9.39 -8.36
N TYR A 394 -14.22 -8.96 -7.47
CA TYR A 394 -13.93 -8.94 -6.05
C TYR A 394 -13.89 -10.35 -5.45
N GLY A 395 -14.80 -11.22 -5.87
CA GLY A 395 -14.84 -12.63 -5.47
C GLY A 395 -13.58 -13.41 -5.87
N THR A 396 -13.08 -13.16 -7.08
CA THR A 396 -11.80 -13.73 -7.54
C THR A 396 -10.66 -13.35 -6.59
N ARG A 397 -10.58 -12.10 -6.16
CA ARG A 397 -9.53 -11.64 -5.25
C ARG A 397 -9.71 -12.19 -3.83
N CYS A 398 -10.94 -12.28 -3.32
CA CYS A 398 -11.23 -12.93 -2.04
C CYS A 398 -10.83 -14.41 -2.04
N LEU A 399 -11.12 -15.14 -3.13
CA LEU A 399 -10.73 -16.53 -3.29
C LEU A 399 -9.21 -16.70 -3.38
N ILE A 400 -8.51 -15.83 -4.10
CA ILE A 400 -7.05 -15.79 -4.14
C ILE A 400 -6.48 -15.54 -2.74
N ALA A 401 -7.04 -14.61 -1.97
CA ALA A 401 -6.58 -14.31 -0.61
C ALA A 401 -6.66 -15.55 0.30
N ARG A 402 -7.75 -16.32 0.24
CA ARG A 402 -7.86 -17.59 0.98
C ARG A 402 -6.77 -18.57 0.55
N ARG A 403 -6.55 -18.75 -0.76
CA ARG A 403 -5.53 -19.67 -1.29
C ARG A 403 -4.11 -19.27 -0.91
N LEU A 404 -3.83 -17.98 -0.81
CA LEU A 404 -2.53 -17.46 -0.39
C LEU A 404 -2.27 -17.77 1.10
N VAL A 405 -3.26 -17.51 1.97
CA VAL A 405 -3.15 -17.82 3.41
C VAL A 405 -3.03 -19.33 3.63
N GLU A 406 -3.77 -20.16 2.90
CA GLU A 406 -3.65 -21.63 2.92
C GLU A 406 -2.23 -22.11 2.60
N ARG A 407 -1.44 -21.30 1.87
CA ARG A 407 -0.03 -21.56 1.52
C ARG A 407 0.98 -20.84 2.41
N GLY A 408 0.54 -20.33 3.56
CA GLY A 408 1.40 -19.73 4.57
C GLY A 408 1.76 -18.26 4.35
N VAL A 409 1.04 -17.53 3.48
CA VAL A 409 1.18 -16.08 3.39
C VAL A 409 0.65 -15.43 4.68
N ARG A 410 1.45 -14.56 5.29
CA ARG A 410 1.17 -14.00 6.61
C ARG A 410 0.10 -12.91 6.58
N PHE A 411 0.17 -12.01 5.59
CA PHE A 411 -0.74 -10.88 5.48
C PHE A 411 -1.17 -10.66 4.03
N VAL A 412 -2.49 -10.65 3.80
CA VAL A 412 -3.09 -10.36 2.49
C VAL A 412 -4.04 -9.19 2.62
N GLN A 413 -3.84 -8.17 1.80
CA GLN A 413 -4.63 -6.95 1.79
C GLN A 413 -5.32 -6.74 0.46
N LEU A 414 -6.63 -6.52 0.49
CA LEU A 414 -7.45 -6.23 -0.68
C LEU A 414 -7.89 -4.77 -0.62
N PHE A 415 -7.67 -4.05 -1.70
CA PHE A 415 -8.19 -2.70 -1.90
C PHE A 415 -9.23 -2.68 -3.02
N LEU A 416 -10.14 -1.74 -2.93
CA LEU A 416 -11.04 -1.37 -4.02
C LEU A 416 -10.48 -0.14 -4.73
N GLY A 417 -10.55 -0.10 -6.05
CA GLY A 417 -10.05 1.03 -6.83
C GLY A 417 -10.95 2.25 -6.71
N GLY A 418 -10.33 3.43 -6.77
CA GLY A 418 -11.03 4.67 -6.47
C GLY A 418 -11.44 4.75 -4.99
N GLN A 419 -12.55 5.36 -4.71
CA GLN A 419 -13.16 5.47 -3.39
C GLN A 419 -14.63 5.07 -3.45
N PRO A 420 -14.95 3.77 -3.70
CA PRO A 420 -16.32 3.38 -4.04
C PRO A 420 -17.31 3.54 -2.87
N TRP A 421 -16.80 3.65 -1.63
CA TRP A 421 -17.63 3.91 -0.44
C TRP A 421 -17.77 5.39 -0.12
N ASP A 422 -17.13 6.27 -0.93
CA ASP A 422 -17.14 7.72 -0.74
C ASP A 422 -18.37 8.38 -1.39
N ASN A 423 -19.54 8.11 -0.82
CA ASN A 423 -20.84 8.52 -1.37
C ASN A 423 -21.24 9.94 -0.93
N HIS A 424 -20.53 10.96 -1.42
CA HIS A 424 -20.87 12.38 -1.25
C HIS A 424 -22.20 12.76 -1.91
N THR A 425 -22.59 12.02 -2.95
CA THR A 425 -23.83 12.21 -3.70
C THR A 425 -24.40 10.85 -4.09
N ASN A 426 -25.69 10.83 -4.41
CA ASN A 426 -26.38 9.63 -4.91
C ASN A 426 -26.21 8.40 -4.00
N LEU A 427 -26.23 8.57 -2.68
CA LEU A 427 -26.08 7.49 -1.70
C LEU A 427 -27.05 6.34 -1.96
N LYS A 428 -28.31 6.66 -2.28
CA LYS A 428 -29.38 5.66 -2.58
C LYS A 428 -29.04 4.74 -3.75
N LYS A 429 -28.15 5.16 -4.67
CA LYS A 429 -27.70 4.36 -5.81
C LYS A 429 -26.32 3.75 -5.54
N GLY A 430 -25.36 4.55 -5.14
CA GLY A 430 -23.98 4.12 -5.00
C GLY A 430 -23.74 3.09 -3.89
N LEU A 431 -24.45 3.24 -2.76
CA LEU A 431 -24.29 2.32 -1.63
C LEU A 431 -24.79 0.90 -1.95
N PRO A 432 -25.99 0.69 -2.51
CA PRO A 432 -26.41 -0.64 -2.96
C PRO A 432 -25.49 -1.28 -4.01
N GLU A 433 -24.98 -0.50 -4.97
CA GLU A 433 -24.10 -1.00 -6.03
C GLU A 433 -22.79 -1.57 -5.45
N ILE A 434 -22.18 -0.87 -4.49
CA ILE A 434 -20.94 -1.35 -3.87
C ILE A 434 -21.20 -2.50 -2.89
N CYS A 435 -22.32 -2.49 -2.17
CA CYS A 435 -22.75 -3.62 -1.35
C CYS A 435 -22.95 -4.88 -2.20
N GLN A 436 -23.67 -4.79 -3.32
CA GLN A 436 -23.85 -5.90 -4.25
C GLN A 436 -22.50 -6.48 -4.73
N ARG A 437 -21.51 -5.64 -4.96
CA ARG A 437 -20.16 -6.05 -5.40
C ARG A 437 -19.40 -6.82 -4.34
N THR A 438 -19.56 -6.47 -3.05
CA THR A 438 -18.65 -6.87 -1.98
C THR A 438 -19.24 -7.82 -0.93
N ASP A 439 -20.54 -7.81 -0.72
CA ASP A 439 -21.24 -8.54 0.35
C ASP A 439 -21.05 -10.06 0.24
N GLN A 440 -21.41 -10.66 -0.91
CA GLN A 440 -21.31 -12.10 -1.11
C GLN A 440 -19.86 -12.59 -1.03
N PRO A 441 -18.85 -11.99 -1.72
CA PRO A 441 -17.47 -12.42 -1.63
C PRO A 441 -16.86 -12.33 -0.23
N ALA A 442 -17.18 -11.26 0.51
CA ALA A 442 -16.68 -11.08 1.88
C ALA A 442 -17.24 -12.16 2.82
N ALA A 443 -18.53 -12.42 2.74
CA ALA A 443 -19.16 -13.50 3.51
C ALA A 443 -18.67 -14.89 3.10
N ALA A 444 -18.46 -15.12 1.79
CA ALA A 444 -17.92 -16.38 1.28
C ALA A 444 -16.53 -16.66 1.82
N LEU A 445 -15.67 -15.66 1.93
CA LEU A 445 -14.34 -15.81 2.52
C LEU A 445 -14.41 -16.35 3.94
N VAL A 446 -15.26 -15.79 4.80
CA VAL A 446 -15.42 -16.26 6.19
C VAL A 446 -15.99 -17.67 6.23
N LYS A 447 -17.01 -17.96 5.41
CA LYS A 447 -17.61 -19.31 5.31
C LYS A 447 -16.61 -20.37 4.84
N ASP A 448 -15.81 -20.07 3.80
CA ASP A 448 -14.82 -21.00 3.26
C ASP A 448 -13.70 -21.27 4.26
N LEU A 449 -13.18 -20.23 4.92
CA LEU A 449 -12.20 -20.37 6.00
C LEU A 449 -12.76 -21.23 7.15
N LYS A 450 -14.02 -21.02 7.54
CA LYS A 450 -14.70 -21.83 8.59
C LYS A 450 -14.85 -23.28 8.16
N GLN A 451 -15.33 -23.55 6.95
CA GLN A 451 -15.52 -24.91 6.42
C GLN A 451 -14.20 -25.68 6.31
N ARG A 452 -13.09 -24.99 6.09
CA ARG A 452 -11.74 -25.56 6.02
C ARG A 452 -11.05 -25.70 7.39
N GLY A 453 -11.68 -25.24 8.46
CA GLY A 453 -11.06 -25.21 9.79
C GLY A 453 -9.92 -24.18 9.91
N MET A 454 -9.87 -23.20 9.00
CA MET A 454 -8.83 -22.15 8.96
C MET A 454 -9.24 -20.87 9.66
N LEU A 455 -10.55 -20.66 9.92
CA LEU A 455 -11.04 -19.41 10.49
C LEU A 455 -10.46 -19.14 11.89
N ASP A 456 -10.28 -20.16 12.70
CA ASP A 456 -9.73 -19.99 14.05
C ASP A 456 -8.27 -19.48 14.05
N SER A 457 -7.51 -19.73 12.98
CA SER A 457 -6.12 -19.28 12.83
C SER A 457 -5.95 -18.14 11.84
N THR A 458 -7.01 -17.67 11.19
CA THR A 458 -6.97 -16.59 10.21
C THR A 458 -7.85 -15.44 10.68
N LEU A 459 -7.24 -14.27 10.92
CA LEU A 459 -7.96 -13.05 11.22
C LEU A 459 -8.48 -12.41 9.93
N VAL A 460 -9.76 -12.13 9.86
CA VAL A 460 -10.39 -11.39 8.75
C VAL A 460 -10.86 -10.04 9.28
N HIS A 461 -10.49 -8.97 8.60
CA HIS A 461 -10.93 -7.60 8.83
C HIS A 461 -11.74 -7.11 7.63
N TRP A 462 -12.83 -6.42 7.89
CA TRP A 462 -13.63 -5.66 6.93
C TRP A 462 -13.93 -4.27 7.49
N GLY A 463 -13.56 -3.25 6.77
CA GLY A 463 -13.83 -1.87 7.17
C GLY A 463 -12.95 -0.87 6.44
N GLY A 464 -13.30 0.41 6.57
CA GLY A 464 -12.55 1.52 5.98
C GLY A 464 -11.84 2.38 7.03
N GLU A 465 -11.38 3.50 6.57
CA GLU A 465 -10.56 4.45 7.34
C GLU A 465 -11.39 5.50 8.10
N ILE A 466 -12.63 5.77 7.66
CA ILE A 466 -13.55 6.75 8.25
C ILE A 466 -14.98 6.27 8.11
N GLY A 467 -15.90 6.97 8.75
CA GLY A 467 -17.34 6.85 8.54
C GLY A 467 -17.93 8.01 7.74
N ARG A 468 -19.25 8.19 7.90
CA ARG A 468 -20.01 9.21 7.22
C ARG A 468 -20.83 10.04 8.21
N LEU A 469 -21.02 11.33 7.89
CA LEU A 469 -21.83 12.22 8.73
C LEU A 469 -23.30 11.82 8.74
N PRO A 470 -24.02 12.03 9.85
CA PRO A 470 -25.45 11.78 9.95
C PRO A 470 -26.31 12.79 9.19
N VAL A 471 -25.70 13.81 8.62
CA VAL A 471 -26.36 14.88 7.89
C VAL A 471 -26.22 14.71 6.38
N CYS A 472 -27.19 15.26 5.66
CA CYS A 472 -27.16 15.30 4.19
C CYS A 472 -26.06 16.24 3.69
N GLU A 473 -25.34 15.82 2.67
CA GLU A 473 -24.49 16.70 1.89
C GLU A 473 -25.23 17.19 0.64
N GLY A 474 -25.32 18.50 0.47
CA GLY A 474 -26.06 19.13 -0.63
C GLY A 474 -27.55 19.27 -0.34
N THR A 475 -28.38 19.09 -1.34
CA THR A 475 -29.85 19.18 -1.20
C THR A 475 -30.39 17.87 -0.62
N LEU A 476 -31.34 17.98 0.30
CA LEU A 476 -32.01 16.81 0.87
C LEU A 476 -33.04 16.25 -0.12
N ASP A 477 -32.60 15.49 -1.08
CA ASP A 477 -33.38 14.78 -2.09
C ASP A 477 -32.74 13.41 -2.42
N ASP A 478 -33.18 12.75 -3.48
CA ASP A 478 -32.69 11.42 -3.85
C ASP A 478 -31.22 11.41 -4.32
N THR A 479 -30.65 12.57 -4.63
CA THR A 479 -29.27 12.72 -5.06
C THR A 479 -28.31 13.00 -3.90
N CYS A 480 -28.84 13.17 -2.69
CA CYS A 480 -27.99 13.51 -1.55
C CYS A 480 -27.08 12.36 -1.15
N GLY A 481 -25.98 12.71 -0.49
CA GLY A 481 -25.05 11.77 0.12
C GLY A 481 -24.67 12.19 1.52
N ARG A 482 -23.53 11.66 2.00
CA ARG A 482 -23.00 11.96 3.32
C ARG A 482 -21.53 12.36 3.19
N ASP A 483 -21.14 13.46 3.83
CA ASP A 483 -19.75 13.87 3.94
C ASP A 483 -18.97 13.00 4.93
N HIS A 484 -17.67 13.16 4.98
CA HIS A 484 -16.72 12.40 5.80
C HIS A 484 -16.97 12.57 7.31
N ASN A 485 -16.79 11.48 8.02
CA ASN A 485 -16.85 11.46 9.49
C ASN A 485 -15.71 10.65 10.09
N GLY A 486 -14.70 11.32 10.62
CA GLY A 486 -13.62 10.67 11.37
C GLY A 486 -13.93 10.43 12.85
N GLN A 487 -15.10 10.86 13.35
CA GLN A 487 -15.46 10.76 14.76
C GLN A 487 -16.19 9.46 15.12
N GLY A 488 -16.75 8.77 14.16
CA GLY A 488 -17.48 7.52 14.39
C GLY A 488 -17.61 6.69 13.12
N PHE A 489 -17.26 5.39 13.19
CA PHE A 489 -17.51 4.43 12.11
C PHE A 489 -17.50 2.99 12.63
N SER A 490 -17.93 2.07 11.78
CA SER A 490 -17.99 0.65 12.10
C SER A 490 -17.08 -0.18 11.20
N ILE A 491 -16.48 -1.19 11.80
CA ILE A 491 -15.77 -2.29 11.12
C ILE A 491 -16.31 -3.61 11.63
N TRP A 492 -15.99 -4.72 10.97
CA TRP A 492 -16.12 -6.02 11.62
C TRP A 492 -14.85 -6.86 11.47
N MET A 493 -14.67 -7.78 12.41
CA MET A 493 -13.58 -8.74 12.44
C MET A 493 -14.14 -10.15 12.64
N ALA A 494 -13.46 -11.16 12.09
CA ALA A 494 -13.81 -12.58 12.25
C ALA A 494 -12.57 -13.45 12.42
N GLY A 495 -12.72 -14.58 13.09
CA GLY A 495 -11.66 -15.58 13.23
C GLY A 495 -10.45 -15.11 14.03
N GLY A 496 -9.35 -15.88 13.95
CA GLY A 496 -8.06 -15.52 14.55
C GLY A 496 -8.10 -15.16 16.03
N GLY A 497 -9.01 -15.75 16.81
CA GLY A 497 -9.18 -15.45 18.24
C GLY A 497 -10.21 -14.35 18.56
N ILE A 498 -10.87 -13.77 17.57
CA ILE A 498 -11.99 -12.83 17.76
C ILE A 498 -13.25 -13.61 18.16
N ARG A 499 -13.98 -13.09 19.14
CA ARG A 499 -15.29 -13.60 19.56
C ARG A 499 -16.34 -13.21 18.50
N GLY A 500 -16.87 -14.19 17.79
CA GLY A 500 -17.99 -14.00 16.87
C GLY A 500 -19.32 -13.81 17.61
N GLY A 501 -20.34 -13.38 16.88
CA GLY A 501 -21.71 -13.21 17.38
C GLY A 501 -21.84 -12.08 18.40
N MET A 502 -21.12 -10.97 18.21
CA MET A 502 -21.24 -9.84 19.14
C MET A 502 -21.10 -8.49 18.46
N THR A 503 -21.63 -7.48 19.11
CA THR A 503 -21.42 -6.07 18.79
C THR A 503 -20.62 -5.44 19.93
N TYR A 504 -19.61 -4.63 19.60
CA TYR A 504 -18.75 -3.95 20.55
C TYR A 504 -18.73 -2.44 20.32
N GLY A 505 -18.97 -1.69 21.40
CA GLY A 505 -19.00 -0.25 21.36
C GLY A 505 -20.24 0.31 20.67
N GLU A 506 -20.43 1.61 20.76
CA GLU A 506 -21.57 2.32 20.19
C GLU A 506 -21.15 3.72 19.74
N THR A 507 -21.77 4.22 18.67
CA THR A 507 -21.80 5.66 18.36
C THR A 507 -22.98 6.31 19.11
N ASP A 508 -23.02 7.65 19.11
CA ASP A 508 -24.13 8.40 19.69
C ASP A 508 -25.47 8.11 18.97
N GLU A 509 -26.55 8.71 19.45
CA GLU A 509 -27.93 8.44 19.01
C GLU A 509 -28.16 8.65 17.50
N VAL A 510 -27.35 9.50 16.88
CA VAL A 510 -27.44 9.80 15.44
C VAL A 510 -26.29 9.20 14.62
N GLY A 511 -25.33 8.53 15.25
CA GLY A 511 -24.18 7.92 14.57
C GLY A 511 -23.06 8.90 14.23
N HIS A 512 -22.98 10.04 14.91
CA HIS A 512 -21.96 11.05 14.63
C HIS A 512 -20.63 10.73 15.30
N ARG A 513 -20.63 10.39 16.59
CA ARG A 513 -19.41 10.19 17.38
C ARG A 513 -19.39 8.84 18.07
N ALA A 514 -18.24 8.19 18.09
CA ALA A 514 -18.01 7.05 18.97
C ALA A 514 -18.23 7.50 20.43
N ALA A 515 -19.09 6.80 21.17
CA ALA A 515 -19.56 7.22 22.49
C ALA A 515 -19.25 6.19 23.57
N VAL A 516 -19.42 4.91 23.29
CA VAL A 516 -19.21 3.82 24.26
C VAL A 516 -18.10 2.91 23.76
N ASN A 517 -17.17 2.54 24.66
CA ASN A 517 -16.05 1.63 24.35
C ASN A 517 -15.29 2.06 23.09
N VAL A 518 -14.91 3.31 23.06
CA VAL A 518 -14.27 3.97 21.91
C VAL A 518 -12.95 3.29 21.54
N VAL A 519 -12.71 3.08 20.24
CA VAL A 519 -11.51 2.42 19.71
C VAL A 519 -10.86 3.29 18.63
N ASN A 520 -9.58 3.58 18.80
CA ASN A 520 -8.79 4.26 17.78
C ASN A 520 -7.90 3.29 16.98
N PRO A 521 -7.27 3.71 15.87
CA PRO A 521 -6.42 2.84 15.07
C PRO A 521 -5.25 2.20 15.84
N ASN A 522 -4.67 2.86 16.84
CA ASN A 522 -3.59 2.28 17.65
C ASN A 522 -4.12 1.14 18.53
N ASP A 523 -5.32 1.28 19.13
CA ASP A 523 -5.98 0.20 19.88
C ASP A 523 -6.27 -0.99 18.97
N TYR A 524 -6.80 -0.73 17.77
CA TYR A 524 -7.04 -1.75 16.76
C TYR A 524 -5.74 -2.48 16.38
N GLN A 525 -4.66 -1.76 16.10
CA GLN A 525 -3.36 -2.33 15.73
C GLN A 525 -2.76 -3.15 16.88
N ALA A 526 -2.81 -2.64 18.12
CA ALA A 526 -2.34 -3.35 19.30
C ALA A 526 -3.12 -4.66 19.51
N THR A 527 -4.44 -4.65 19.24
CA THR A 527 -5.30 -5.84 19.31
C THR A 527 -4.95 -6.85 18.22
N VAL A 528 -4.76 -6.41 16.97
CA VAL A 528 -4.32 -7.27 15.86
C VAL A 528 -2.95 -7.90 16.17
N PHE A 529 -2.00 -7.12 16.64
CA PHE A 529 -0.67 -7.64 16.99
C PHE A 529 -0.76 -8.67 18.11
N ARG A 530 -1.57 -8.41 19.14
CA ARG A 530 -1.79 -9.35 20.24
C ARG A 530 -2.34 -10.70 19.74
N LEU A 531 -3.31 -10.65 18.81
CA LEU A 531 -3.87 -11.87 18.20
C LEU A 531 -2.82 -12.67 17.43
N LEU A 532 -1.92 -11.98 16.73
CA LEU A 532 -0.79 -12.57 15.99
C LEU A 532 0.40 -12.97 16.90
N GLY A 533 0.28 -12.79 18.23
CA GLY A 533 1.33 -13.13 19.18
C GLY A 533 2.43 -12.07 19.31
N LEU A 534 2.21 -10.87 18.82
CA LEU A 534 3.14 -9.75 18.92
C LEU A 534 2.75 -8.80 20.06
N ASP A 535 3.74 -8.33 20.78
CA ASP A 535 3.59 -7.21 21.73
C ASP A 535 3.97 -5.92 21.00
N HIS A 536 3.00 -5.04 20.75
CA HIS A 536 3.21 -3.81 20.00
C HIS A 536 4.21 -2.86 20.68
N SER A 537 4.38 -2.97 22.01
CA SER A 537 5.33 -2.16 22.77
C SER A 537 6.77 -2.69 22.74
N LYS A 538 6.94 -3.99 22.47
CA LYS A 538 8.24 -4.67 22.35
C LYS A 538 8.69 -4.83 20.90
N LEU A 539 7.76 -4.70 19.94
CA LEU A 539 8.09 -4.79 18.52
C LEU A 539 8.71 -3.47 18.07
N VAL A 540 10.02 -3.40 18.13
CA VAL A 540 10.81 -2.21 17.81
C VAL A 540 11.69 -2.43 16.59
N TYR A 541 11.91 -1.38 15.82
CA TYR A 541 12.86 -1.29 14.72
C TYR A 541 13.81 -0.13 14.96
N GLN A 542 15.13 -0.37 14.88
CA GLN A 542 16.15 0.68 15.03
C GLN A 542 16.27 1.48 13.74
N PHE A 543 15.99 2.77 13.79
CA PHE A 543 16.13 3.65 12.63
C PHE A 543 16.72 5.00 13.05
N ASN A 544 17.83 5.38 12.43
CA ASN A 544 18.55 6.62 12.74
C ASN A 544 18.87 6.79 14.24
N GLY A 545 19.29 5.69 14.89
CA GLY A 545 19.65 5.68 16.31
C GLY A 545 18.48 5.78 17.29
N ARG A 546 17.25 5.66 16.80
CA ARG A 546 16.02 5.67 17.62
C ARG A 546 15.23 4.37 17.43
N GLU A 547 14.68 3.85 18.52
CA GLU A 547 13.68 2.80 18.48
C GLU A 547 12.36 3.33 17.92
N GLN A 548 11.88 2.66 16.89
CA GLN A 548 10.61 2.95 16.26
C GLN A 548 9.60 1.85 16.58
N GLN A 549 8.37 2.23 16.83
CA GLN A 549 7.21 1.35 17.04
C GLN A 549 6.09 1.80 16.11
N ILE A 550 5.10 0.94 15.85
CA ILE A 550 3.96 1.32 15.01
C ILE A 550 3.21 2.51 15.61
N THR A 551 3.02 2.52 16.92
CA THR A 551 2.31 3.60 17.65
C THR A 551 3.17 4.83 17.93
N ASP A 552 4.49 4.77 17.70
CA ASP A 552 5.47 5.82 18.06
C ASP A 552 5.37 6.25 19.53
N GLY A 553 5.15 5.29 20.42
CA GLY A 553 5.00 5.53 21.86
C GLY A 553 3.66 6.13 22.29
N ARG A 554 2.70 6.28 21.36
CA ARG A 554 1.33 6.71 21.71
C ARG A 554 0.63 5.63 22.51
N PRO A 555 -0.25 5.99 23.47
CA PRO A 555 -1.05 5.02 24.18
C PRO A 555 -1.87 4.15 23.21
N ALA A 556 -1.86 2.86 23.46
CA ALA A 556 -2.66 1.88 22.72
C ALA A 556 -3.10 0.78 23.70
N ARG A 557 -4.39 0.49 23.74
CA ARG A 557 -4.92 -0.61 24.56
C ARG A 557 -5.29 -1.79 23.67
N ILE A 558 -5.15 -2.98 24.20
CA ILE A 558 -5.73 -4.18 23.59
C ILE A 558 -7.21 -4.21 23.97
N VAL A 559 -8.08 -4.38 22.99
CA VAL A 559 -9.54 -4.51 23.19
C VAL A 559 -9.82 -5.95 23.60
N GLU A 560 -9.63 -6.26 24.90
CA GLU A 560 -9.71 -7.64 25.42
C GLU A 560 -11.11 -8.22 25.34
N GLU A 561 -12.14 -7.37 25.38
CA GLU A 561 -13.54 -7.76 25.42
C GLU A 561 -14.01 -8.48 24.13
N ILE A 562 -13.33 -8.24 23.01
CA ILE A 562 -13.63 -8.89 21.74
C ILE A 562 -12.84 -10.21 21.52
N LEU A 563 -11.97 -10.59 22.47
CA LEU A 563 -11.15 -11.79 22.35
C LEU A 563 -11.87 -13.04 22.88
N LYS A 564 -11.70 -14.18 22.21
CA LYS A 564 -12.22 -15.49 22.68
C LYS A 564 -11.59 -15.91 24.00
N SER A 565 -10.32 -15.67 24.18
CA SER A 565 -9.58 -16.02 25.38
C SER A 565 -9.02 -14.75 26.04
N PRO A 566 -9.24 -14.56 27.34
CA PRO A 566 -8.65 -13.45 28.07
C PRO A 566 -7.12 -13.53 28.03
N ILE A 567 -6.47 -12.39 28.16
CA ILE A 567 -5.01 -12.31 28.23
C ILE A 567 -4.57 -12.96 29.53
N VAL A 568 -3.91 -14.13 29.43
CA VAL A 568 -3.15 -14.66 30.57
C VAL A 568 -1.95 -13.72 30.74
N LYS A 569 -1.96 -12.87 31.76
CA LYS A 569 -0.79 -12.07 32.12
C LYS A 569 0.32 -13.07 32.45
N ALA A 570 1.42 -13.03 31.69
CA ALA A 570 2.63 -13.72 32.10
C ALA A 570 3.02 -13.19 33.47
N THR A 571 2.95 -14.04 34.49
CA THR A 571 3.39 -13.77 35.86
C THR A 571 4.90 -13.61 35.92
#